data_83c38c5b29a2fd5eafe162685bf7c50e
#
_entry.id   83c38c5b29a2fd5eafe162685bf7c50e
#
_cell.length_a   1.000
_cell.length_b   1.000
_cell.length_c   1.000
_cell.angle_alpha   90.00
_cell.angle_beta   90.00
_cell.angle_gamma   90.00
#
_symmetry.space_group_name_H-M   'P 1'
#
loop_
_entity.id
_entity.type
_entity.pdbx_description
1 polymer ?
#
loop_
_entity_poly.entity_id
_entity_poly.type
_entity_poly.pdbx_seq_one_letter_code
_entity_poly.pdbx_strand_id
1 'polypeptide(L)'
;MRFTLIDRITELDPGQAITAIKNLTMAEEYLQDHFPLFPVMPGVLMLEALYQASAWLIRGTDDFAHSMIELSEVRNTTFKDFVEPGQALVVTSKIQKRVDDQTWVQAEGKVDGRSAVRARLILDCYNLSDRNLASDAIDRHIISEFRRDYENLLGLGQPAS
;
A
#
# COMPACT_ATOMS: atom_id res chain seq x y z
N MET A 1 -17.08 1.18 1.61
CA MET A 1 -16.19 1.66 0.53
C MET A 1 -14.75 1.43 0.97
N ARG A 2 -13.97 0.76 0.16
CA ARG A 2 -12.55 0.58 0.45
C ARG A 2 -11.78 1.83 0.06
N PHE A 3 -10.91 2.30 0.94
CA PHE A 3 -10.00 3.39 0.64
C PHE A 3 -8.75 2.82 -0.04
N THR A 4 -8.72 2.86 -1.36
CA THR A 4 -7.64 2.29 -2.18
C THR A 4 -6.85 3.41 -2.84
N LEU A 5 -5.55 3.47 -2.56
CA LEU A 5 -4.65 4.49 -3.14
C LEU A 5 -3.79 3.93 -4.27
N ILE A 6 -3.41 2.67 -4.22
CA ILE A 6 -2.56 2.06 -5.24
C ILE A 6 -3.38 1.77 -6.51
N ASP A 7 -2.94 2.31 -7.63
CA ASP A 7 -3.60 2.16 -8.92
C ASP A 7 -3.02 1.00 -9.74
N ARG A 8 -1.72 0.71 -9.55
CA ARG A 8 -1.03 -0.34 -10.29
C ARG A 8 0.21 -0.84 -9.53
N ILE A 9 0.48 -2.12 -9.65
CA ILE A 9 1.77 -2.73 -9.28
C ILE A 9 2.57 -2.91 -10.57
N THR A 10 3.73 -2.25 -10.67
CA THR A 10 4.57 -2.30 -11.87
C THR A 10 5.68 -3.34 -11.77
N GLU A 11 6.16 -3.60 -10.55
CA GLU A 11 7.19 -4.60 -10.29
C GLU A 11 6.91 -5.27 -8.95
N LEU A 12 7.10 -6.58 -8.91
CA LEU A 12 7.01 -7.35 -7.68
C LEU A 12 8.07 -8.45 -7.68
N ASP A 13 8.91 -8.43 -6.66
CA ASP A 13 9.87 -9.48 -6.32
C ASP A 13 9.48 -10.04 -4.95
N PRO A 14 8.76 -11.19 -4.90
CA PRO A 14 8.29 -11.75 -3.65
C PRO A 14 9.41 -11.98 -2.64
N GLY A 15 9.18 -11.59 -1.40
CA GLY A 15 10.18 -11.68 -0.33
C GLY A 15 11.21 -10.55 -0.33
N GLN A 16 11.23 -9.69 -1.34
CA GLN A 16 12.23 -8.64 -1.49
C GLN A 16 11.61 -7.24 -1.58
N ALA A 17 10.94 -6.94 -2.69
CA ALA A 17 10.51 -5.58 -2.98
C ALA A 17 9.28 -5.51 -3.88
N ILE A 18 8.62 -4.35 -3.85
CA ILE A 18 7.53 -3.97 -4.74
C ILE A 18 7.75 -2.55 -5.25
N THR A 19 7.32 -2.30 -6.49
CA THR A 19 7.13 -0.95 -7.03
C THR A 19 5.67 -0.81 -7.47
N ALA A 20 5.02 0.23 -6.97
CA ALA A 20 3.61 0.51 -7.23
C ALA A 20 3.39 1.99 -7.53
N ILE A 21 2.25 2.33 -8.14
CA ILE A 21 1.93 3.70 -8.55
C ILE A 21 0.61 4.13 -7.91
N LYS A 22 0.60 5.35 -7.37
CA LYS A 22 -0.57 6.15 -7.06
C LYS A 22 -0.60 7.36 -7.97
N ASN A 23 -1.57 7.44 -8.87
CA ASN A 23 -1.82 8.64 -9.68
C ASN A 23 -2.67 9.63 -8.88
N LEU A 24 -2.28 10.90 -8.84
CA LEU A 24 -3.08 11.95 -8.22
C LEU A 24 -3.86 12.70 -9.30
N THR A 25 -5.18 12.78 -9.13
CA THR A 25 -6.06 13.52 -10.03
C THR A 25 -6.90 14.55 -9.26
N MET A 26 -7.44 15.56 -9.97
CA MET A 26 -8.35 16.55 -9.37
C MET A 26 -9.67 15.96 -8.88
N ALA A 27 -9.99 14.70 -9.23
CA ALA A 27 -11.21 14.00 -8.78
C ALA A 27 -11.14 13.51 -7.32
N GLU A 28 -9.98 13.60 -6.68
CA GLU A 28 -9.81 13.21 -5.27
C GLU A 28 -10.54 14.19 -4.35
N GLU A 29 -11.52 13.72 -3.57
CA GLU A 29 -12.34 14.59 -2.72
C GLU A 29 -11.53 15.40 -1.70
N TYR A 30 -10.49 14.80 -1.12
CA TYR A 30 -9.66 15.47 -0.11
C TYR A 30 -8.90 16.69 -0.64
N LEU A 31 -8.75 16.85 -1.95
CA LEU A 31 -8.09 18.02 -2.54
C LEU A 31 -8.95 19.29 -2.44
N GLN A 32 -10.25 19.16 -2.24
CA GLN A 32 -11.13 20.31 -2.06
C GLN A 32 -10.83 21.06 -0.76
N ASP A 33 -10.36 20.35 0.24
CA ASP A 33 -10.06 20.89 1.57
C ASP A 33 -8.56 21.08 1.83
N HIS A 34 -7.70 20.39 1.07
CA HIS A 34 -6.25 20.35 1.32
C HIS A 34 -5.38 20.77 0.11
N PHE A 35 -5.06 21.92 -0.06
CA PHE A 35 -5.44 23.28 0.21
C PHE A 35 -6.21 23.83 -0.99
N PRO A 36 -7.34 24.55 -0.85
CA PRO A 36 -8.19 24.93 -2.00
C PRO A 36 -7.49 25.72 -3.11
N LEU A 37 -6.51 26.54 -2.76
CA LEU A 37 -5.72 27.34 -3.72
C LEU A 37 -4.39 26.68 -4.15
N PHE A 38 -3.99 25.61 -3.50
CA PHE A 38 -2.80 24.83 -3.80
C PHE A 38 -3.09 23.36 -3.46
N PRO A 39 -3.82 22.66 -4.33
CA PRO A 39 -4.21 21.28 -4.06
C PRO A 39 -3.00 20.35 -4.10
N VAL A 40 -2.73 19.71 -2.98
CA VAL A 40 -1.65 18.71 -2.84
C VAL A 40 -2.12 17.52 -2.02
N MET A 41 -1.57 16.36 -2.31
CA MET A 41 -1.86 15.14 -1.55
C MET A 41 -1.42 15.32 -0.09
N PRO A 42 -2.31 15.07 0.90
CA PRO A 42 -1.93 15.10 2.31
C PRO A 42 -0.78 14.13 2.61
N GLY A 43 0.17 14.56 3.44
CA GLY A 43 1.32 13.73 3.83
C GLY A 43 0.91 12.38 4.43
N VAL A 44 -0.16 12.37 5.25
CA VAL A 44 -0.70 11.13 5.83
C VAL A 44 -1.22 10.15 4.77
N LEU A 45 -1.70 10.65 3.64
CA LEU A 45 -2.14 9.80 2.52
C LEU A 45 -0.97 9.29 1.68
N MET A 46 0.13 10.05 1.60
CA MET A 46 1.38 9.51 1.04
C MET A 46 1.88 8.35 1.91
N LEU A 47 1.83 8.49 3.23
CA LEU A 47 2.19 7.41 4.16
C LEU A 47 1.26 6.20 4.03
N GLU A 48 -0.05 6.42 3.85
CA GLU A 48 -1.02 5.35 3.58
C GLU A 48 -0.70 4.61 2.27
N ALA A 49 -0.27 5.32 1.22
CA ALA A 49 0.17 4.69 -0.03
C ALA A 49 1.40 3.79 0.19
N LEU A 50 2.37 4.22 1.02
CA LEU A 50 3.51 3.39 1.41
C LEU A 50 3.06 2.12 2.13
N TYR A 51 2.12 2.25 3.06
CA TYR A 51 1.57 1.10 3.79
C TYR A 51 0.84 0.13 2.84
N GLN A 52 -0.05 0.63 1.98
CA GLN A 52 -0.81 -0.22 1.06
C GLN A 52 0.10 -0.99 0.11
N ALA A 53 1.12 -0.35 -0.47
CA ALA A 53 2.10 -1.03 -1.31
C ALA A 53 2.87 -2.11 -0.52
N SER A 54 3.26 -1.81 0.71
CA SER A 54 3.95 -2.76 1.59
C SER A 54 3.06 -3.97 1.94
N ALA A 55 1.78 -3.73 2.19
CA ALA A 55 0.82 -4.80 2.44
C ALA A 55 0.63 -5.70 1.21
N TRP A 56 0.62 -5.14 -0.01
CA TRP A 56 0.60 -5.93 -1.24
C TRP A 56 1.86 -6.78 -1.42
N LEU A 57 3.04 -6.22 -1.09
CA LEU A 57 4.28 -6.99 -1.10
C LEU A 57 4.20 -8.22 -0.18
N ILE A 58 3.72 -8.02 1.05
CA ILE A 58 3.60 -9.12 2.03
C ILE A 58 2.58 -10.16 1.55
N ARG A 59 1.40 -9.72 1.06
CA ARG A 59 0.38 -10.62 0.51
C ARG A 59 0.92 -11.47 -0.63
N GLY A 60 1.60 -10.85 -1.59
CA GLY A 60 2.21 -11.56 -2.71
C GLY A 60 3.34 -12.49 -2.29
N THR A 61 4.10 -12.11 -1.25
CA THR A 61 5.18 -12.93 -0.69
C THR A 61 4.66 -14.20 -0.02
N ASP A 62 3.59 -14.07 0.77
CA ASP A 62 3.04 -15.13 1.61
C ASP A 62 1.90 -15.91 0.95
N ASP A 63 1.68 -15.70 -0.34
CA ASP A 63 0.56 -16.29 -1.08
C ASP A 63 -0.79 -16.12 -0.34
N PHE A 64 -1.03 -14.92 0.21
CA PHE A 64 -2.27 -14.56 0.91
C PHE A 64 -2.57 -15.45 2.14
N ALA A 65 -1.53 -15.83 2.89
CA ALA A 65 -1.68 -16.64 4.09
C ALA A 65 -2.47 -15.94 5.22
N HIS A 66 -2.54 -14.60 5.21
CA HIS A 66 -3.18 -13.82 6.26
C HIS A 66 -4.30 -12.94 5.71
N SER A 67 -5.41 -12.88 6.43
CA SER A 67 -6.53 -12.00 6.09
C SER A 67 -6.22 -10.53 6.41
N MET A 68 -5.44 -10.29 7.46
CA MET A 68 -5.08 -8.97 7.94
C MET A 68 -3.57 -8.72 7.86
N ILE A 69 -3.23 -7.57 7.29
CA ILE A 69 -1.90 -6.99 7.35
C ILE A 69 -2.09 -5.56 7.83
N GLU A 70 -1.75 -5.30 9.07
CA GLU A 70 -2.08 -4.06 9.76
C GLU A 70 -0.83 -3.24 10.04
N LEU A 71 -0.90 -1.92 9.82
CA LEU A 71 0.18 -1.03 10.18
C LEU A 71 0.25 -0.88 11.70
N SER A 72 1.26 -1.48 12.30
CA SER A 72 1.48 -1.51 13.75
C SER A 72 2.27 -0.29 14.22
N GLU A 73 3.30 0.10 13.47
CA GLU A 73 4.18 1.20 13.85
C GLU A 73 4.81 1.88 12.63
N VAL A 74 5.01 3.18 12.74
CA VAL A 74 5.70 4.01 11.75
C VAL A 74 6.91 4.66 12.41
N ARG A 75 8.09 4.52 11.78
CA ARG A 75 9.34 5.10 12.26
C ARG A 75 10.05 5.90 11.19
N ASN A 76 10.83 6.89 11.62
CA ASN A 76 11.74 7.65 10.76
C ASN A 76 11.06 8.23 9.51
N THR A 77 9.85 8.76 9.68
CA THR A 77 9.09 9.38 8.59
C THR A 77 9.67 10.75 8.25
N THR A 78 9.89 10.96 6.97
CA THR A 78 10.27 12.26 6.41
C THR A 78 9.39 12.60 5.22
N PHE A 79 8.92 13.85 5.16
CA PHE A 79 8.19 14.42 4.03
C PHE A 79 9.09 15.50 3.42
N LYS A 80 9.37 15.41 2.12
CA LYS A 80 10.36 16.29 1.45
C LYS A 80 9.79 17.04 0.26
N ASP A 81 8.71 16.57 -0.32
CA ASP A 81 8.13 17.17 -1.52
C ASP A 81 6.61 16.98 -1.52
N PHE A 82 5.93 17.76 -2.35
CA PHE A 82 4.49 17.67 -2.56
C PHE A 82 4.17 16.77 -3.75
N VAL A 83 2.97 16.19 -3.73
CA VAL A 83 2.37 15.51 -4.89
C VAL A 83 1.18 16.35 -5.33
N GLU A 84 1.24 16.84 -6.56
CA GLU A 84 0.22 17.69 -7.16
C GLU A 84 -0.66 16.88 -8.13
N PRO A 85 -1.90 17.34 -8.39
CA PRO A 85 -2.74 16.73 -9.43
C PRO A 85 -2.02 16.65 -10.78
N GLY A 86 -2.13 15.50 -11.44
CA GLY A 86 -1.41 15.19 -12.68
C GLY A 86 -0.06 14.50 -12.48
N GLN A 87 0.41 14.40 -11.25
CA GLN A 87 1.64 13.68 -10.93
C GLN A 87 1.36 12.25 -10.44
N ALA A 88 2.35 11.39 -10.56
CA ALA A 88 2.34 10.03 -10.01
C ALA A 88 3.31 9.92 -8.84
N LEU A 89 2.83 9.38 -7.72
CA LEU A 89 3.66 8.92 -6.61
C LEU A 89 4.09 7.49 -6.90
N VAL A 90 5.37 7.29 -7.22
CA VAL A 90 5.95 5.97 -7.40
C VAL A 90 6.44 5.46 -6.05
N VAL A 91 5.80 4.43 -5.56
CA VAL A 91 6.07 3.84 -4.25
C VAL A 91 6.94 2.61 -4.41
N THR A 92 8.06 2.57 -3.70
CA THR A 92 8.91 1.39 -3.56
C THR A 92 8.93 0.95 -2.11
N SER A 93 8.72 -0.33 -1.84
CA SER A 93 8.83 -0.91 -0.50
C SER A 93 9.73 -2.14 -0.54
N LYS A 94 10.60 -2.28 0.47
CA LYS A 94 11.57 -3.38 0.60
C LYS A 94 11.46 -4.01 1.97
N ILE A 95 11.36 -5.35 2.01
CA ILE A 95 11.41 -6.09 3.26
C ILE A 95 12.83 -6.00 3.85
N GLN A 96 12.91 -5.59 5.11
CA GLN A 96 14.17 -5.48 5.84
C GLN A 96 14.42 -6.71 6.72
N LYS A 97 13.38 -7.14 7.43
CA LYS A 97 13.39 -8.33 8.27
C LYS A 97 11.98 -8.77 8.59
N ARG A 98 11.88 -10.01 9.05
CA ARG A 98 10.64 -10.60 9.59
C ARG A 98 10.94 -11.18 10.95
N VAL A 99 10.09 -10.92 11.93
CA VAL A 99 10.20 -11.43 13.29
C VAL A 99 8.80 -11.83 13.74
N ASP A 100 8.60 -13.11 14.00
CA ASP A 100 7.28 -13.68 14.34
C ASP A 100 6.22 -13.27 13.29
N ASP A 101 5.12 -12.66 13.74
CA ASP A 101 4.03 -12.17 12.87
C ASP A 101 4.27 -10.76 12.31
N GLN A 102 5.46 -10.18 12.54
CA GLN A 102 5.79 -8.83 12.10
C GLN A 102 6.71 -8.81 10.90
N THR A 103 6.39 -7.94 9.94
CA THR A 103 7.26 -7.62 8.81
C THR A 103 7.69 -6.16 8.87
N TRP A 104 8.99 -5.94 8.81
CA TRP A 104 9.62 -4.62 8.82
C TRP A 104 10.01 -4.25 7.40
N VAL A 105 9.53 -3.11 6.92
CA VAL A 105 9.82 -2.63 5.58
C VAL A 105 10.40 -1.22 5.59
N GLN A 106 11.22 -0.92 4.60
CA GLN A 106 11.64 0.43 4.26
C GLN A 106 10.89 0.84 3.00
N ALA A 107 10.10 1.92 3.09
CA ALA A 107 9.29 2.39 1.98
C ALA A 107 9.61 3.84 1.63
N GLU A 108 9.52 4.16 0.34
CA GLU A 108 9.77 5.48 -0.21
C GLU A 108 8.79 5.76 -1.35
N GLY A 109 8.26 6.98 -1.36
CA GLY A 109 7.46 7.50 -2.47
C GLY A 109 8.22 8.61 -3.18
N LYS A 110 8.29 8.54 -4.51
CA LYS A 110 8.97 9.51 -5.36
C LYS A 110 8.01 10.15 -6.36
N VAL A 111 8.22 11.44 -6.60
CA VAL A 111 7.55 12.20 -7.66
C VAL A 111 8.63 12.73 -8.59
N ASP A 112 8.51 12.45 -9.89
CA ASP A 112 9.50 12.85 -10.91
C ASP A 112 10.94 12.50 -10.50
N GLY A 113 11.14 11.33 -9.91
CA GLY A 113 12.44 10.84 -9.44
C GLY A 113 12.94 11.45 -8.11
N ARG A 114 12.23 12.43 -7.54
CA ARG A 114 12.60 13.04 -6.25
C ARG A 114 11.83 12.38 -5.11
N SER A 115 12.51 12.17 -3.98
CA SER A 115 11.88 11.64 -2.77
C SER A 115 10.84 12.63 -2.23
N ALA A 116 9.58 12.21 -2.15
CA ALA A 116 8.50 12.97 -1.54
C ALA A 116 8.23 12.53 -0.10
N VAL A 117 8.26 11.22 0.15
CA VAL A 117 8.02 10.63 1.46
C VAL A 117 8.89 9.40 1.66
N ARG A 118 9.36 9.19 2.86
CA ARG A 118 10.09 7.98 3.27
C ARG A 118 9.71 7.59 4.67
N ALA A 119 9.55 6.30 4.93
CA ALA A 119 9.27 5.78 6.26
C ALA A 119 9.76 4.34 6.41
N ARG A 120 9.99 3.94 7.66
CA ARG A 120 10.07 2.54 8.05
C ARG A 120 8.74 2.14 8.66
N LEU A 121 8.16 1.05 8.16
CA LEU A 121 6.87 0.55 8.61
C LEU A 121 7.04 -0.82 9.24
N ILE A 122 6.27 -1.08 10.29
CA ILE A 122 6.16 -2.39 10.92
C ILE A 122 4.71 -2.83 10.75
N LEU A 123 4.51 -3.99 10.11
CA LEU A 123 3.20 -4.52 9.79
C LEU A 123 2.99 -5.84 10.51
N ASP A 124 1.86 -5.97 11.21
CA ASP A 124 1.39 -7.19 11.84
C ASP A 124 0.59 -8.02 10.84
N CYS A 125 0.91 -9.31 10.71
CA CYS A 125 0.27 -10.24 9.79
C CYS A 125 -0.47 -11.31 10.58
N TYR A 126 -1.79 -11.41 10.43
CA TYR A 126 -2.60 -12.35 11.20
C TYR A 126 -3.94 -12.68 10.51
N ASN A 127 -4.61 -13.73 10.98
CA ASN A 127 -6.00 -14.01 10.63
C ASN A 127 -6.91 -13.54 11.78
N LEU A 128 -8.09 -13.05 11.45
CA LEU A 128 -9.06 -12.61 12.46
C LEU A 128 -9.49 -13.77 13.36
N SER A 129 -9.59 -14.98 12.81
CA SER A 129 -9.92 -16.20 13.54
C SER A 129 -8.87 -16.55 14.61
N ASP A 130 -7.58 -16.31 14.33
CA ASP A 130 -6.49 -16.58 15.28
C ASP A 130 -6.60 -15.71 16.55
N ARG A 131 -7.24 -14.55 16.41
CA ARG A 131 -7.49 -13.60 17.51
C ARG A 131 -8.92 -13.66 18.05
N ASN A 132 -9.73 -14.64 17.63
CA ASN A 132 -11.14 -14.78 17.97
C ASN A 132 -12.00 -13.55 17.62
N LEU A 133 -11.63 -12.80 16.56
CA LEU A 133 -12.34 -11.61 16.10
C LEU A 133 -13.37 -11.94 15.01
N ALA A 134 -13.21 -13.05 14.31
CA ALA A 134 -14.12 -13.52 13.26
C ALA A 134 -13.98 -15.03 13.06
N SER A 135 -14.83 -15.61 12.19
CA SER A 135 -14.73 -17.01 11.78
C SER A 135 -13.75 -17.19 10.62
N ASP A 136 -13.23 -18.40 10.44
CA ASP A 136 -12.39 -18.76 9.28
C ASP A 136 -13.07 -18.46 7.93
N ALA A 137 -14.42 -18.54 7.88
CA ALA A 137 -15.16 -18.21 6.68
C ALA A 137 -15.01 -16.73 6.29
N ILE A 138 -14.95 -15.84 7.27
CA ILE A 138 -14.72 -14.40 7.05
C ILE A 138 -13.29 -14.18 6.57
N ASP A 139 -12.30 -14.83 7.17
CA ASP A 139 -10.91 -14.76 6.70
C ASP A 139 -10.78 -15.19 5.24
N ARG A 140 -11.35 -16.34 4.88
CA ARG A 140 -11.37 -16.82 3.48
C ARG A 140 -12.02 -15.83 2.53
N HIS A 141 -13.12 -15.20 2.93
CA HIS A 141 -13.78 -14.17 2.13
C HIS A 141 -12.90 -12.95 1.90
N ILE A 142 -12.29 -12.42 2.97
CA ILE A 142 -11.36 -11.28 2.89
C ILE A 142 -10.18 -11.60 1.99
N ILE A 143 -9.56 -12.76 2.17
CA ILE A 143 -8.43 -13.23 1.35
C ILE A 143 -8.82 -13.31 -0.13
N SER A 144 -10.00 -13.87 -0.44
CA SER A 144 -10.47 -13.99 -1.83
C SER A 144 -10.66 -12.64 -2.50
N GLU A 145 -11.16 -11.64 -1.77
CA GLU A 145 -11.33 -10.30 -2.28
C GLU A 145 -9.98 -9.60 -2.53
N PHE A 146 -9.04 -9.71 -1.59
CA PHE A 146 -7.69 -9.16 -1.79
C PHE A 146 -6.96 -9.83 -2.94
N ARG A 147 -7.11 -11.12 -3.12
CA ARG A 147 -6.49 -11.85 -4.24
C ARG A 147 -7.01 -11.35 -5.58
N ARG A 148 -8.30 -11.11 -5.71
CA ARG A 148 -8.91 -10.51 -6.91
C ARG A 148 -8.39 -9.09 -7.16
N ASP A 149 -8.34 -8.25 -6.12
CA ASP A 149 -7.84 -6.89 -6.24
C ASP A 149 -6.36 -6.86 -6.67
N TYR A 150 -5.56 -7.78 -6.13
CA TYR A 150 -4.15 -7.95 -6.48
C TYR A 150 -3.96 -8.33 -7.96
N GLU A 151 -4.75 -9.26 -8.48
CA GLU A 151 -4.72 -9.63 -9.89
C GLU A 151 -5.05 -8.43 -10.79
N ASN A 152 -6.02 -7.61 -10.40
CA ASN A 152 -6.35 -6.37 -11.11
C ASN A 152 -5.19 -5.37 -11.09
N LEU A 153 -4.53 -5.19 -9.95
CA LEU A 153 -3.39 -4.28 -9.81
C LEU A 153 -2.18 -4.72 -10.64
N LEU A 154 -2.01 -6.03 -10.83
CA LEU A 154 -0.98 -6.59 -11.70
C LEU A 154 -1.36 -6.55 -13.19
N GLY A 155 -2.61 -6.22 -13.53
CA GLY A 155 -3.12 -6.24 -14.90
C GLY A 155 -3.46 -7.64 -15.43
N LEU A 156 -3.54 -8.64 -14.57
CA LEU A 156 -3.87 -10.03 -14.94
C LEU A 156 -5.37 -10.28 -15.09
N GLY A 157 -6.21 -9.39 -14.53
CA GLY A 157 -7.67 -9.49 -14.58
C GLY A 157 -8.31 -8.96 -15.86
N GLN A 158 -7.54 -8.54 -16.87
CA GLN A 158 -8.09 -8.08 -18.14
C GLN A 158 -8.30 -9.27 -19.08
N PRO A 159 -9.50 -9.38 -19.73
CA PRO A 159 -9.68 -10.36 -20.78
C PRO A 159 -8.66 -10.10 -21.88
N ALA A 160 -8.05 -11.16 -22.39
CA ALA A 160 -7.17 -11.07 -23.55
C ALA A 160 -7.93 -10.40 -24.71
N SER A 161 -7.43 -9.26 -25.18
CA SER A 161 -7.98 -8.50 -26.31
C SER A 161 -7.74 -9.26 -27.63
#